data_137366b289e040f92384280bc5d84c5d
#
_entry.id   137366b289e040f92384280bc5d84c5d
#
_cell.length_a   1.000
_cell.length_b   1.000
_cell.length_c   1.000
_cell.angle_alpha   90.00
_cell.angle_beta   90.00
_cell.angle_gamma   90.00
#
_symmetry.space_group_name_H-M   'P 1'
#
loop_
_entity.id
_entity.type
_entity.pdbx_description
1 polymer ?
#
loop_
_entity_poly.entity_id
_entity_poly.type
_entity_poly.pdbx_seq_one_letter_code
_entity_poly.pdbx_strand_id
1 'polypeptide(L)'
;MKTIRGFCVLLFLAAETSALAGPPAFEAQPSPTPSDENSRDLFSYETTYTFSSDFKESKLGDGDSLYNDFSYDHRFLITGKWYFRVGVEYERYDFGGTDNGLPDHLQAAYGHLAIEYVSHDFPGISLELDPGVYFQDNVTGDAFDIPIKAYTTFPLKKDKIFAVVGLGWSLYQHPAAAPGGGIIWVFSDKLRLQAVFPKPALIYQPNDDWEFRLIGELNYTSFRTDDVLTTERKLQLHNAVVQYSEDRVGVQIGYIGIKHLKLIAGAGATVERNFDFFRASQSKRTDNPAPYLRIAAELKF
;
A
#
# COMPACT_ATOMS: atom_id res chain seq x y z
N MET A 1 13.07 -4.14 -34.43
CA MET A 1 13.57 -3.62 -33.13
C MET A 1 13.08 -2.20 -32.81
N LYS A 2 11.80 -1.85 -33.07
CA LYS A 2 11.21 -0.52 -32.79
C LYS A 2 9.98 -0.55 -31.83
N THR A 3 9.54 -1.73 -31.39
CA THR A 3 8.27 -1.88 -30.65
C THR A 3 8.44 -1.97 -29.12
N ILE A 4 9.67 -2.10 -28.60
CA ILE A 4 9.93 -2.25 -27.15
C ILE A 4 10.05 -0.88 -26.44
N ARG A 5 10.34 0.19 -27.17
CA ARG A 5 10.46 1.56 -26.58
C ARG A 5 9.11 2.18 -26.18
N GLY A 6 8.00 1.71 -26.74
CA GLY A 6 6.66 2.26 -26.45
C GLY A 6 6.07 1.77 -25.11
N PHE A 7 6.45 0.57 -24.66
CA PHE A 7 5.89 -0.01 -23.44
C PHE A 7 6.53 0.56 -22.15
N CYS A 8 7.83 0.86 -22.22
CA CYS A 8 8.52 1.55 -21.11
C CYS A 8 8.07 3.01 -20.94
N VAL A 9 7.67 3.70 -22.01
CA VAL A 9 7.26 5.11 -21.95
C VAL A 9 5.89 5.27 -21.27
N LEU A 10 4.99 4.29 -21.37
CA LEU A 10 3.69 4.32 -20.66
C LEU A 10 3.81 4.09 -19.15
N LEU A 11 4.82 3.33 -18.72
CA LEU A 11 5.12 3.17 -17.28
C LEU A 11 5.85 4.41 -16.70
N PHE A 12 6.64 5.12 -17.52
CA PHE A 12 7.36 6.33 -17.08
C PHE A 12 6.48 7.59 -17.09
N LEU A 13 5.45 7.67 -17.93
CA LEU A 13 4.50 8.78 -17.91
C LEU A 13 3.59 8.77 -16.67
N ALA A 14 3.46 7.63 -15.97
CA ALA A 14 2.77 7.55 -14.68
C ALA A 14 3.62 8.11 -13.51
N ALA A 15 4.93 8.23 -13.66
CA ALA A 15 5.83 8.70 -12.61
C ALA A 15 5.86 10.23 -12.45
N GLU A 16 5.44 11.01 -13.45
CA GLU A 16 5.37 12.47 -13.33
C GLU A 16 4.06 12.98 -12.68
N THR A 17 3.09 12.11 -12.43
CA THR A 17 1.86 12.44 -11.70
C THR A 17 1.93 12.21 -10.19
N SER A 18 3.13 11.99 -9.66
CA SER A 18 3.40 11.75 -8.22
C SER A 18 2.98 12.88 -7.27
N ALA A 19 2.35 13.95 -7.77
CA ALA A 19 1.73 14.98 -6.94
C ALA A 19 0.31 14.65 -6.44
N LEU A 20 -0.26 13.50 -6.86
CA LEU A 20 -1.58 13.02 -6.44
C LEU A 20 -1.44 11.73 -5.62
N ALA A 21 -0.60 11.79 -4.60
CA ALA A 21 -0.44 10.70 -3.66
C ALA A 21 -1.72 10.50 -2.85
N GLY A 22 -2.32 9.35 -3.03
CA GLY A 22 -3.54 8.95 -2.33
C GLY A 22 -3.28 8.49 -0.89
N PRO A 23 -4.36 8.29 -0.12
CA PRO A 23 -4.31 7.72 1.23
C PRO A 23 -3.66 6.33 1.26
N PRO A 24 -3.30 5.84 2.47
CA PRO A 24 -2.64 4.56 2.63
C PRO A 24 -3.35 3.48 1.83
N ALA A 25 -2.57 2.69 1.18
CA ALA A 25 -2.85 1.63 0.23
C ALA A 25 -4.34 1.30 -0.02
N PHE A 26 -4.89 1.90 -1.04
CA PHE A 26 -6.18 1.51 -1.59
C PHE A 26 -6.04 0.12 -2.22
N GLU A 27 -6.12 -0.91 -1.42
CA GLU A 27 -6.18 -2.27 -1.93
C GLU A 27 -7.60 -2.53 -2.42
N ALA A 28 -7.86 -2.18 -3.68
CA ALA A 28 -9.06 -2.66 -4.35
C ALA A 28 -8.94 -4.17 -4.45
N GLN A 29 -9.52 -4.88 -3.50
CA GLN A 29 -9.66 -6.31 -3.64
C GLN A 29 -10.42 -6.56 -4.95
N PRO A 30 -9.92 -7.42 -5.86
CA PRO A 30 -10.71 -7.88 -6.98
C PRO A 30 -12.02 -8.41 -6.44
N SER A 31 -13.10 -8.31 -7.24
CA SER A 31 -14.35 -9.00 -6.88
C SER A 31 -14.00 -10.36 -6.34
N PRO A 32 -14.41 -10.68 -5.11
CA PRO A 32 -13.93 -11.87 -4.45
C PRO A 32 -14.17 -13.08 -5.37
N THR A 33 -13.15 -13.89 -5.54
CA THR A 33 -13.38 -15.22 -6.09
C THR A 33 -14.40 -15.94 -5.20
N PRO A 34 -15.17 -16.91 -5.69
CA PRO A 34 -16.13 -17.64 -4.86
C PRO A 34 -15.52 -18.24 -3.58
N SER A 35 -14.20 -18.49 -3.56
CA SER A 35 -13.47 -18.88 -2.37
C SER A 35 -13.33 -17.76 -1.33
N ASP A 36 -13.26 -16.49 -1.78
CA ASP A 36 -13.10 -15.34 -0.88
C ASP A 36 -14.42 -14.94 -0.21
N GLU A 37 -15.58 -15.24 -0.84
CA GLU A 37 -16.89 -14.98 -0.22
C GLU A 37 -17.12 -15.79 1.06
N ASN A 38 -16.49 -16.95 1.19
CA ASN A 38 -16.64 -17.85 2.33
C ASN A 38 -15.56 -17.66 3.41
N SER A 39 -14.49 -16.93 3.12
CA SER A 39 -13.44 -16.69 4.11
C SER A 39 -13.90 -15.63 5.10
N ARG A 40 -13.91 -15.99 6.39
CA ARG A 40 -14.31 -15.09 7.50
C ARG A 40 -13.13 -14.45 8.17
N ASP A 41 -12.04 -15.16 8.28
CA ASP A 41 -10.82 -14.73 8.95
C ASP A 41 -9.69 -14.62 7.95
N LEU A 42 -9.00 -13.49 7.97
CA LEU A 42 -7.80 -13.23 7.20
C LEU A 42 -6.71 -12.75 8.14
N PHE A 43 -5.58 -13.47 8.16
CA PHE A 43 -4.33 -13.02 8.77
C PHE A 43 -3.34 -12.72 7.67
N SER A 44 -2.63 -11.63 7.77
CA SER A 44 -1.48 -11.36 6.89
C SER A 44 -0.27 -10.90 7.69
N TYR A 45 0.90 -11.24 7.16
CA TYR A 45 2.19 -10.74 7.61
C TYR A 45 3.06 -10.48 6.41
N GLU A 46 3.69 -9.33 6.39
CA GLU A 46 4.67 -8.95 5.37
C GLU A 46 5.93 -8.40 6.05
N THR A 47 7.08 -8.75 5.50
CA THR A 47 8.33 -8.06 5.78
C THR A 47 9.03 -7.73 4.46
N THR A 48 9.50 -6.48 4.33
CA THR A 48 10.21 -5.99 3.16
C THR A 48 11.45 -5.24 3.60
N TYR A 49 12.63 -5.70 3.14
CA TYR A 49 13.90 -5.01 3.33
C TYR A 49 14.29 -4.29 2.05
N THR A 50 14.43 -2.97 2.12
CA THR A 50 14.95 -2.12 1.04
C THR A 50 16.38 -1.77 1.35
N PHE A 51 17.29 -2.10 0.44
CA PHE A 51 18.73 -1.82 0.59
C PHE A 51 19.01 -0.32 0.59
N SER A 52 20.21 0.03 1.03
CA SER A 52 20.65 1.41 1.14
C SER A 52 20.61 2.14 -0.21
N SER A 53 20.18 3.39 -0.17
CA SER A 53 20.29 4.35 -1.28
C SER A 53 20.56 5.75 -0.75
N ASP A 54 21.32 6.53 -1.54
CA ASP A 54 21.67 7.90 -1.18
C ASP A 54 20.45 8.82 -1.21
N PHE A 55 20.42 9.79 -0.30
CA PHE A 55 19.50 10.90 -0.38
C PHE A 55 20.05 12.00 -1.30
N LYS A 56 19.14 12.73 -1.98
CA LYS A 56 19.50 13.87 -2.85
C LYS A 56 20.31 14.94 -2.11
N GLU A 57 20.03 15.12 -0.84
CA GLU A 57 20.85 15.93 0.03
C GLU A 57 22.03 15.11 0.55
N SER A 58 23.20 15.29 -0.02
CA SER A 58 24.41 14.51 0.28
C SER A 58 24.80 14.45 1.77
N LYS A 59 24.32 15.40 2.58
CA LYS A 59 24.56 15.41 4.02
C LYS A 59 23.69 14.44 4.81
N LEU A 60 22.62 13.90 4.22
CA LEU A 60 21.79 12.89 4.83
C LEU A 60 22.42 11.50 4.75
N GLY A 61 23.42 11.34 3.89
CA GLY A 61 24.03 10.04 3.65
C GLY A 61 23.12 9.11 2.86
N ASP A 62 23.31 7.82 3.11
CA ASP A 62 22.49 6.74 2.58
C ASP A 62 21.64 6.13 3.71
N GLY A 63 20.59 5.43 3.34
CA GLY A 63 19.74 4.74 4.30
C GLY A 63 19.05 3.54 3.67
N ASP A 64 18.93 2.48 4.45
CA ASP A 64 18.09 1.32 4.16
C ASP A 64 16.75 1.44 4.90
N SER A 65 15.84 0.50 4.68
CA SER A 65 14.62 0.40 5.47
C SER A 65 14.16 -1.04 5.63
N LEU A 66 13.59 -1.34 6.79
CA LEU A 66 12.88 -2.58 7.07
C LEU A 66 11.42 -2.25 7.36
N TYR A 67 10.53 -2.72 6.52
CA TYR A 67 9.08 -2.64 6.71
C TYR A 67 8.56 -3.96 7.27
N ASN A 68 7.72 -3.87 8.27
CA ASN A 68 6.97 -4.99 8.82
C ASN A 68 5.51 -4.58 8.92
N ASP A 69 4.63 -5.48 8.52
CA ASP A 69 3.19 -5.33 8.59
C ASP A 69 2.56 -6.62 9.11
N PHE A 70 1.59 -6.48 9.98
CA PHE A 70 0.77 -7.56 10.49
C PHE A 70 -0.68 -7.11 10.54
N SER A 71 -1.58 -7.88 9.95
CA SER A 71 -3.02 -7.60 10.03
C SER A 71 -3.85 -8.84 10.31
N TYR A 72 -5.00 -8.60 10.93
CA TYR A 72 -6.06 -9.57 11.12
C TYR A 72 -7.40 -8.91 10.85
N ASP A 73 -8.20 -9.55 9.99
CA ASP A 73 -9.56 -9.13 9.69
C ASP A 73 -10.54 -10.29 9.92
N HIS A 74 -11.70 -9.95 10.48
CA HIS A 74 -12.85 -10.84 10.54
C HIS A 74 -14.05 -10.25 9.80
N ARG A 75 -14.69 -11.06 8.96
CA ARG A 75 -15.85 -10.66 8.16
C ARG A 75 -17.12 -11.31 8.67
N PHE A 76 -18.10 -10.50 9.01
CA PHE A 76 -19.43 -10.92 9.43
C PHE A 76 -20.44 -10.74 8.30
N LEU A 77 -21.21 -11.76 7.97
CA LEU A 77 -22.38 -11.60 7.10
C LEU A 77 -23.49 -10.88 7.87
N ILE A 78 -23.90 -9.70 7.39
CA ILE A 78 -25.04 -8.96 7.98
C ILE A 78 -26.35 -9.50 7.42
N THR A 79 -26.53 -9.41 6.10
CA THR A 79 -27.70 -9.92 5.40
C THR A 79 -27.47 -9.97 3.89
N GLY A 80 -27.91 -11.01 3.22
CA GLY A 80 -27.78 -11.17 1.77
C GLY A 80 -26.33 -11.11 1.31
N LYS A 81 -25.94 -10.01 0.67
CA LYS A 81 -24.60 -9.75 0.16
C LYS A 81 -23.85 -8.64 0.93
N TRP A 82 -24.40 -8.21 2.07
CA TRP A 82 -23.80 -7.21 2.92
C TRP A 82 -22.98 -7.84 4.02
N TYR A 83 -21.75 -7.38 4.14
CA TYR A 83 -20.80 -7.81 5.15
C TYR A 83 -20.33 -6.63 5.98
N PHE A 84 -20.00 -6.90 7.23
CA PHE A 84 -19.24 -6.02 8.11
C PHE A 84 -17.88 -6.66 8.35
N ARG A 85 -16.81 -5.92 8.13
CA ARG A 85 -15.45 -6.35 8.42
C ARG A 85 -14.91 -5.54 9.58
N VAL A 86 -14.29 -6.23 10.53
CA VAL A 86 -13.56 -5.63 11.65
C VAL A 86 -12.19 -6.27 11.72
N GLY A 87 -11.17 -5.46 11.93
CA GLY A 87 -9.81 -5.95 12.00
C GLY A 87 -8.89 -5.03 12.78
N VAL A 88 -7.63 -5.42 12.83
CA VAL A 88 -6.54 -4.65 13.40
C VAL A 88 -5.31 -4.79 12.51
N GLU A 89 -4.53 -3.72 12.42
CA GLU A 89 -3.26 -3.72 11.70
C GLU A 89 -2.19 -3.00 12.50
N TYR A 90 -0.98 -3.51 12.42
CA TYR A 90 0.22 -2.87 12.93
C TYR A 90 1.26 -2.83 11.83
N GLU A 91 1.70 -1.63 11.47
CA GLU A 91 2.80 -1.42 10.53
C GLU A 91 3.97 -0.69 11.18
N ARG A 92 5.18 -1.03 10.75
CA ARG A 92 6.40 -0.38 11.21
C ARG A 92 7.44 -0.30 10.11
N TYR A 93 8.01 0.87 9.98
CA TYR A 93 9.20 1.16 9.19
C TYR A 93 10.36 1.46 10.14
N ASP A 94 11.45 0.71 10.04
CA ASP A 94 12.73 1.01 10.69
C ASP A 94 13.71 1.51 9.63
N PHE A 95 14.39 2.62 9.87
CA PHE A 95 15.31 3.25 8.93
C PHE A 95 16.74 3.19 9.47
N GLY A 96 17.66 2.62 8.68
CA GLY A 96 19.08 2.57 9.01
C GLY A 96 19.85 3.76 8.44
N GLY A 97 20.95 4.14 9.10
CA GLY A 97 21.88 5.14 8.59
C GLY A 97 21.44 6.61 8.64
N THR A 98 20.31 6.93 9.26
CA THR A 98 19.70 8.27 9.21
C THR A 98 20.06 9.16 10.40
N ASP A 99 21.32 9.32 10.73
CA ASP A 99 21.79 10.20 11.83
C ASP A 99 21.49 11.71 11.61
N ASN A 100 20.78 12.07 10.53
CA ASN A 100 20.73 13.44 10.02
C ASN A 100 19.35 14.11 10.15
N GLY A 101 18.58 13.79 11.19
CA GLY A 101 17.31 14.48 11.46
C GLY A 101 16.12 13.94 10.67
N LEU A 102 16.19 12.70 10.20
CA LEU A 102 15.06 11.88 9.80
C LEU A 102 14.62 11.00 10.98
N PRO A 103 13.35 10.58 11.03
CA PRO A 103 12.94 9.56 12.00
C PRO A 103 13.74 8.28 11.81
N ASP A 104 14.15 7.63 12.89
CA ASP A 104 14.79 6.32 12.86
C ASP A 104 13.77 5.18 12.66
N HIS A 105 12.52 5.43 12.99
CA HIS A 105 11.39 4.57 12.67
C HIS A 105 10.06 5.36 12.62
N LEU A 106 9.06 4.76 12.00
CA LEU A 106 7.68 5.23 11.96
C LEU A 106 6.77 4.02 12.11
N GLN A 107 5.69 4.15 12.88
CA GLN A 107 4.80 3.03 13.16
C GLN A 107 3.34 3.46 13.30
N ALA A 108 2.43 2.54 13.00
CA ALA A 108 1.01 2.74 13.20
C ALA A 108 0.34 1.49 13.79
N ALA A 109 -0.67 1.72 14.61
CA ALA A 109 -1.56 0.69 15.10
C ALA A 109 -3.00 1.19 14.95
N TYR A 110 -3.78 0.50 14.15
CA TYR A 110 -5.14 0.94 13.80
C TYR A 110 -6.12 -0.23 13.66
N GLY A 111 -7.39 0.10 13.77
CA GLY A 111 -8.48 -0.83 13.53
C GLY A 111 -9.00 -0.68 12.10
N HIS A 112 -9.55 -1.75 11.53
CA HIS A 112 -10.34 -1.74 10.31
C HIS A 112 -11.81 -1.88 10.64
N LEU A 113 -12.63 -0.98 10.16
CA LEU A 113 -14.08 -1.06 10.25
C LEU A 113 -14.66 -0.83 8.85
N ALA A 114 -15.18 -1.88 8.21
CA ALA A 114 -15.71 -1.73 6.85
C ALA A 114 -17.12 -2.29 6.70
N ILE A 115 -17.90 -1.65 5.84
CA ILE A 115 -19.16 -2.17 5.32
C ILE A 115 -18.95 -2.46 3.84
N GLU A 116 -19.23 -3.70 3.44
CA GLU A 116 -18.99 -4.21 2.10
C GLU A 116 -20.27 -4.78 1.50
N TYR A 117 -20.55 -4.42 0.26
CA TYR A 117 -21.54 -5.09 -0.58
C TYR A 117 -20.82 -5.88 -1.66
N VAL A 118 -20.92 -7.20 -1.62
CA VAL A 118 -20.23 -8.12 -2.52
C VAL A 118 -21.22 -8.66 -3.56
N SER A 119 -20.96 -8.38 -4.84
CA SER A 119 -21.82 -8.87 -5.91
C SER A 119 -21.05 -9.06 -7.21
N HIS A 120 -21.36 -10.15 -7.93
CA HIS A 120 -20.84 -10.40 -9.29
C HIS A 120 -21.66 -9.69 -10.38
N ASP A 121 -22.94 -9.41 -10.13
CA ASP A 121 -23.86 -8.87 -11.12
C ASP A 121 -24.12 -7.36 -10.98
N PHE A 122 -23.80 -6.79 -9.82
CA PHE A 122 -23.97 -5.38 -9.48
C PHE A 122 -22.64 -4.77 -9.03
N PRO A 123 -22.54 -3.43 -8.99
CA PRO A 123 -21.36 -2.79 -8.41
C PRO A 123 -21.09 -3.32 -7.01
N GLY A 124 -19.86 -3.77 -6.76
CA GLY A 124 -19.37 -3.97 -5.41
C GLY A 124 -19.14 -2.61 -4.75
N ILE A 125 -19.44 -2.46 -3.46
CA ILE A 125 -19.25 -1.21 -2.71
C ILE A 125 -18.51 -1.54 -1.43
N SER A 126 -17.54 -0.72 -1.06
CA SER A 126 -16.89 -0.77 0.24
C SER A 126 -16.71 0.64 0.81
N LEU A 127 -16.98 0.77 2.08
CA LEU A 127 -16.63 1.92 2.90
C LEU A 127 -15.83 1.42 4.11
N GLU A 128 -14.62 1.92 4.27
CA GLU A 128 -13.68 1.53 5.31
C GLU A 128 -13.23 2.75 6.12
N LEU A 129 -13.10 2.57 7.42
CA LEU A 129 -12.54 3.50 8.39
C LEU A 129 -11.39 2.82 9.10
N ASP A 130 -10.25 3.50 9.21
CA ASP A 130 -9.03 2.99 9.85
C ASP A 130 -8.65 3.83 11.08
N PRO A 131 -9.49 3.85 12.15
CA PRO A 131 -9.17 4.62 13.34
C PRO A 131 -7.92 4.08 14.03
N GLY A 132 -6.95 4.93 14.31
CA GLY A 132 -5.71 4.48 14.92
C GLY A 132 -4.75 5.58 15.28
N VAL A 133 -3.56 5.17 15.71
CA VAL A 133 -2.45 6.03 16.08
C VAL A 133 -1.29 5.80 15.12
N TYR A 134 -0.75 6.92 14.62
CA TYR A 134 0.31 6.97 13.60
C TYR A 134 1.44 7.82 14.18
N PHE A 135 2.53 7.22 14.64
CA PHE A 135 3.51 7.88 15.49
C PHE A 135 4.94 7.37 15.26
N GLN A 136 5.92 8.03 15.84
CA GLN A 136 7.31 7.59 15.91
C GLN A 136 7.51 6.77 17.21
N ASP A 137 7.84 7.39 18.33
CA ASP A 137 8.07 6.73 19.64
C ASP A 137 6.89 6.94 20.59
N ASN A 138 6.36 8.15 20.64
CA ASN A 138 5.38 8.57 21.64
C ASN A 138 3.98 8.70 21.06
N VAL A 139 3.03 7.96 21.65
CA VAL A 139 1.61 8.13 21.32
C VAL A 139 1.09 9.37 22.03
N THR A 140 0.83 10.41 21.27
CA THR A 140 0.16 11.65 21.73
C THR A 140 -1.26 11.71 21.21
N GLY A 141 -2.10 12.58 21.78
CA GLY A 141 -3.45 12.79 21.26
C GLY A 141 -3.48 13.26 19.80
N ASP A 142 -2.42 13.94 19.37
CA ASP A 142 -2.25 14.41 17.99
C ASP A 142 -1.79 13.30 17.02
N ALA A 143 -1.43 12.11 17.51
CA ALA A 143 -1.07 10.98 16.66
C ALA A 143 -2.30 10.21 16.16
N PHE A 144 -3.49 10.52 16.66
CA PHE A 144 -4.73 9.85 16.28
C PHE A 144 -5.28 10.39 14.96
N ASP A 145 -5.59 9.50 14.02
CA ASP A 145 -6.28 9.79 12.76
C ASP A 145 -7.37 8.73 12.49
N ILE A 146 -8.27 9.04 11.57
CA ILE A 146 -9.30 8.13 11.06
C ILE A 146 -9.29 8.24 9.54
N PRO A 147 -8.34 7.60 8.84
CA PRO A 147 -8.40 7.47 7.39
C PRO A 147 -9.71 6.82 6.94
N ILE A 148 -10.28 7.34 5.86
CA ILE A 148 -11.53 6.86 5.28
C ILE A 148 -11.24 6.44 3.84
N LYS A 149 -11.70 5.26 3.44
CA LYS A 149 -11.61 4.75 2.07
C LYS A 149 -13.01 4.35 1.60
N ALA A 150 -13.39 4.81 0.43
CA ALA A 150 -14.63 4.39 -0.22
C ALA A 150 -14.33 3.98 -1.66
N TYR A 151 -14.81 2.82 -2.07
CA TYR A 151 -14.64 2.39 -3.45
C TYR A 151 -15.82 1.56 -3.95
N THR A 152 -15.92 1.50 -5.27
CA THR A 152 -16.92 0.71 -5.95
C THR A 152 -16.32 0.06 -7.20
N THR A 153 -16.80 -1.15 -7.52
CA THR A 153 -16.38 -1.92 -8.69
C THR A 153 -17.55 -2.13 -9.61
N PHE A 154 -17.40 -1.72 -10.86
CA PHE A 154 -18.42 -1.84 -11.91
C PHE A 154 -18.02 -2.89 -12.95
N PRO A 155 -18.84 -3.90 -13.24
CA PRO A 155 -18.60 -4.79 -14.37
C PRO A 155 -18.86 -4.06 -15.70
N LEU A 156 -17.79 -3.76 -16.45
CA LEU A 156 -17.87 -3.20 -17.81
C LEU A 156 -18.16 -4.29 -18.85
N LYS A 157 -17.61 -5.46 -18.63
CA LYS A 157 -17.88 -6.68 -19.40
C LYS A 157 -17.94 -7.83 -18.42
N LYS A 158 -19.07 -8.54 -18.39
CA LYS A 158 -19.31 -9.65 -17.46
C LYS A 158 -18.12 -10.60 -17.43
N ASP A 159 -17.66 -10.92 -16.22
CA ASP A 159 -16.57 -11.86 -15.90
C ASP A 159 -15.20 -11.56 -16.56
N LYS A 160 -15.05 -10.38 -17.21
CA LYS A 160 -13.83 -10.06 -17.96
C LYS A 160 -13.22 -8.71 -17.64
N ILE A 161 -14.03 -7.65 -17.56
CA ILE A 161 -13.50 -6.29 -17.37
C ILE A 161 -14.33 -5.59 -16.30
N PHE A 162 -13.63 -5.08 -15.31
CA PHE A 162 -14.21 -4.32 -14.21
C PHE A 162 -13.49 -2.97 -14.08
N ALA A 163 -14.24 -1.90 -13.89
CA ALA A 163 -13.69 -0.61 -13.50
C ALA A 163 -13.80 -0.48 -11.98
N VAL A 164 -12.76 0.04 -11.37
CA VAL A 164 -12.71 0.39 -9.95
C VAL A 164 -12.60 1.90 -9.83
N VAL A 165 -13.43 2.51 -8.99
CA VAL A 165 -13.37 3.95 -8.68
C VAL A 165 -13.44 4.10 -7.18
N GLY A 166 -12.58 4.94 -6.63
CA GLY A 166 -12.52 5.16 -5.20
C GLY A 166 -12.01 6.53 -4.81
N LEU A 167 -12.15 6.80 -3.53
CA LEU A 167 -11.69 8.00 -2.85
C LEU A 167 -11.15 7.61 -1.49
N GLY A 168 -9.97 8.10 -1.16
CA GLY A 168 -9.45 8.05 0.18
C GLY A 168 -9.36 9.45 0.79
N TRP A 169 -9.42 9.53 2.12
CA TRP A 169 -9.31 10.76 2.88
C TRP A 169 -8.60 10.52 4.21
N SER A 170 -7.73 11.45 4.61
CA SER A 170 -7.04 11.45 5.90
C SER A 170 -6.68 12.89 6.30
N LEU A 171 -6.73 13.19 7.58
CA LEU A 171 -6.40 14.52 8.11
C LEU A 171 -4.91 14.86 7.99
N TYR A 172 -4.06 13.83 8.00
CA TYR A 172 -2.60 14.00 8.00
C TYR A 172 -1.98 13.82 6.62
N GLN A 173 -2.78 13.65 5.58
CA GLN A 173 -2.28 13.58 4.21
C GLN A 173 -2.34 14.91 3.47
N HIS A 174 -1.45 15.04 2.51
CA HIS A 174 -1.46 16.16 1.58
C HIS A 174 -1.36 15.66 0.12
N PRO A 175 -2.41 15.85 -0.71
CA PRO A 175 -3.74 16.39 -0.39
C PRO A 175 -4.53 15.47 0.56
N ALA A 176 -5.40 16.04 1.38
CA ALA A 176 -6.20 15.30 2.36
C ALA A 176 -7.14 14.28 1.72
N ALA A 177 -7.54 14.50 0.48
CA ALA A 177 -8.36 13.59 -0.30
C ALA A 177 -7.66 13.22 -1.60
N ALA A 178 -7.66 11.94 -1.95
CA ALA A 178 -7.06 11.44 -3.17
C ALA A 178 -7.97 10.43 -3.88
N PRO A 179 -8.15 10.58 -5.19
CA PRO A 179 -8.84 9.57 -5.98
C PRO A 179 -7.99 8.32 -6.14
N GLY A 180 -8.65 7.17 -6.15
CA GLY A 180 -8.06 5.88 -6.50
C GLY A 180 -8.89 5.17 -7.53
N GLY A 181 -8.34 4.15 -8.18
CA GLY A 181 -9.09 3.33 -9.10
C GLY A 181 -8.30 2.82 -10.29
N GLY A 182 -9.01 2.20 -11.22
CA GLY A 182 -8.38 1.60 -12.38
C GLY A 182 -9.26 0.55 -13.05
N ILE A 183 -8.60 -0.42 -13.69
CA ILE A 183 -9.25 -1.49 -14.44
C ILE A 183 -8.69 -2.84 -14.00
N ILE A 184 -9.60 -3.80 -13.80
CA ILE A 184 -9.27 -5.22 -13.69
C ILE A 184 -9.69 -5.88 -15.01
N TRP A 185 -8.76 -6.56 -15.67
CA TRP A 185 -9.00 -7.24 -16.92
C TRP A 185 -8.56 -8.72 -16.83
N VAL A 186 -9.52 -9.62 -16.92
CA VAL A 186 -9.32 -11.05 -16.95
C VAL A 186 -9.17 -11.48 -18.41
N PHE A 187 -7.94 -11.76 -18.84
CA PHE A 187 -7.65 -12.21 -20.21
C PHE A 187 -8.01 -13.69 -20.38
N SER A 188 -7.72 -14.50 -19.36
CA SER A 188 -8.01 -15.94 -19.28
C SER A 188 -8.06 -16.35 -17.81
N ASP A 189 -8.41 -17.63 -17.57
CA ASP A 189 -8.42 -18.22 -16.23
C ASP A 189 -7.03 -18.21 -15.55
N LYS A 190 -5.97 -18.00 -16.34
CA LYS A 190 -4.57 -17.99 -15.86
C LYS A 190 -3.92 -16.63 -15.85
N LEU A 191 -4.47 -15.64 -16.55
CA LEU A 191 -3.84 -14.33 -16.72
C LEU A 191 -4.82 -13.20 -16.50
N ARG A 192 -4.53 -12.31 -15.55
CA ARG A 192 -5.29 -11.11 -15.28
C ARG A 192 -4.39 -9.89 -15.07
N LEU A 193 -4.83 -8.75 -15.55
CA LEU A 193 -4.27 -7.44 -15.25
C LEU A 193 -5.16 -6.77 -14.20
N GLN A 194 -4.56 -6.34 -13.13
CA GLN A 194 -5.17 -5.52 -12.08
C GLN A 194 -4.48 -4.14 -12.10
N ALA A 195 -4.81 -3.31 -13.10
CA ALA A 195 -4.27 -1.96 -13.21
C ALA A 195 -5.07 -1.00 -12.32
N VAL A 196 -5.09 -1.26 -11.01
CA VAL A 196 -5.79 -0.47 -9.99
C VAL A 196 -4.75 0.17 -9.09
N PHE A 197 -4.72 1.50 -9.07
CA PHE A 197 -3.85 2.25 -8.17
C PHE A 197 -4.42 2.26 -6.74
N PRO A 198 -3.53 2.21 -5.73
CA PRO A 198 -2.06 2.38 -5.80
C PRO A 198 -1.23 1.10 -6.01
N LYS A 199 -1.82 -0.09 -6.13
CA LYS A 199 -1.09 -1.36 -6.23
C LYS A 199 -1.41 -2.13 -7.54
N PRO A 200 -1.00 -1.62 -8.73
CA PRO A 200 -1.22 -2.34 -9.99
C PRO A 200 -0.41 -3.63 -10.05
N ALA A 201 -0.99 -4.68 -10.64
CA ALA A 201 -0.34 -5.97 -10.83
C ALA A 201 -0.76 -6.66 -12.14
N LEU A 202 0.18 -7.35 -12.78
CA LEU A 202 -0.10 -8.38 -13.79
C LEU A 202 0.12 -9.74 -13.13
N ILE A 203 -0.93 -10.55 -13.10
CA ILE A 203 -0.98 -11.80 -12.35
C ILE A 203 -1.11 -12.96 -13.30
N TYR A 204 -0.17 -13.92 -13.21
CA TYR A 204 -0.17 -15.16 -13.98
C TYR A 204 -0.20 -16.36 -13.02
N GLN A 205 -1.26 -17.15 -13.11
CA GLN A 205 -1.48 -18.36 -12.31
C GLN A 205 -1.50 -19.59 -13.25
N PRO A 206 -0.35 -20.26 -13.49
CA PRO A 206 -0.27 -21.39 -14.42
C PRO A 206 -1.07 -22.62 -13.97
N ASN A 207 -1.19 -22.82 -12.66
CA ASN A 207 -1.88 -23.92 -11.99
C ASN A 207 -2.42 -23.48 -10.62
N ASP A 208 -2.98 -24.42 -9.87
CA ASP A 208 -3.60 -24.17 -8.56
C ASP A 208 -2.59 -23.95 -7.42
N ASP A 209 -1.30 -24.21 -7.65
CA ASP A 209 -0.26 -24.13 -6.62
C ASP A 209 0.59 -22.86 -6.70
N TRP A 210 0.70 -22.24 -7.87
CA TRP A 210 1.66 -21.16 -8.11
C TRP A 210 1.03 -19.93 -8.74
N GLU A 211 1.41 -18.79 -8.22
CA GLU A 211 1.05 -17.48 -8.75
C GLU A 211 2.30 -16.63 -8.96
N PHE A 212 2.41 -15.98 -10.11
CA PHE A 212 3.48 -15.04 -10.44
C PHE A 212 2.87 -13.66 -10.65
N ARG A 213 3.50 -12.64 -10.06
CA ARG A 213 3.03 -11.24 -10.17
C ARG A 213 4.17 -10.34 -10.65
N LEU A 214 3.87 -9.46 -11.59
CA LEU A 214 4.62 -8.23 -11.83
C LEU A 214 3.84 -7.11 -11.15
N ILE A 215 4.46 -6.41 -10.21
CA ILE A 215 3.77 -5.43 -9.36
C ILE A 215 4.36 -4.04 -9.49
N GLY A 216 3.50 -3.05 -9.32
CA GLY A 216 3.85 -1.69 -8.94
C GLY A 216 3.15 -1.34 -7.64
N GLU A 217 3.78 -0.57 -6.78
CA GLU A 217 3.20 -0.14 -5.51
C GLU A 217 3.55 1.31 -5.26
N LEU A 218 2.54 2.08 -4.87
CA LEU A 218 2.68 3.44 -4.37
C LEU A 218 2.20 3.44 -2.91
N ASN A 219 3.14 3.31 -1.98
CA ASN A 219 2.82 3.28 -0.55
C ASN A 219 2.98 4.66 0.05
N TYR A 220 1.95 5.13 0.76
CA TYR A 220 1.93 6.43 1.40
C TYR A 220 1.23 6.32 2.74
N THR A 221 1.94 6.65 3.81
CA THR A 221 1.37 6.71 5.15
C THR A 221 1.88 7.96 5.84
N SER A 222 1.03 8.60 6.65
CA SER A 222 1.40 9.81 7.39
C SER A 222 1.47 9.52 8.87
N PHE A 223 2.53 10.04 9.50
CA PHE A 223 2.84 9.80 10.90
C PHE A 223 3.07 11.11 11.65
N ARG A 224 2.97 11.06 12.96
CA ARG A 224 3.48 12.09 13.86
C ARG A 224 4.88 11.72 14.32
N THR A 225 5.81 12.65 14.17
CA THR A 225 7.14 12.52 14.76
C THR A 225 7.10 12.89 16.24
N ASP A 226 8.15 12.59 16.97
CA ASP A 226 8.30 13.00 18.35
C ASP A 226 8.32 14.52 18.54
N ASP A 227 8.35 14.95 19.79
CA ASP A 227 8.24 16.37 20.16
C ASP A 227 9.30 17.24 19.49
N VAL A 228 10.50 16.72 19.26
CA VAL A 228 11.58 17.45 18.59
C VAL A 228 12.29 16.56 17.58
N LEU A 229 12.21 16.94 16.32
CA LEU A 229 13.06 16.42 15.26
C LEU A 229 13.97 17.52 14.75
N THR A 230 15.30 17.30 14.79
CA THR A 230 16.27 18.27 14.28
C THR A 230 16.65 17.95 12.86
N THR A 231 16.41 18.84 11.92
CA THR A 231 16.81 18.70 10.52
C THR A 231 18.23 19.22 10.29
N GLU A 232 18.81 18.92 9.11
CA GLU A 232 20.13 19.42 8.68
C GLU A 232 20.31 20.94 8.80
N ARG A 233 19.23 21.68 8.61
CA ARG A 233 19.23 23.14 8.73
C ARG A 233 19.18 23.61 10.19
N LYS A 234 19.30 22.69 11.15
CA LYS A 234 19.08 22.95 12.58
C LYS A 234 17.67 23.48 12.87
N LEU A 235 16.72 23.22 11.95
CA LEU A 235 15.32 23.50 12.19
C LEU A 235 14.78 22.42 13.14
N GLN A 236 14.21 22.86 14.24
CA GLN A 236 13.50 21.97 15.14
C GLN A 236 12.06 21.84 14.70
N LEU A 237 11.63 20.62 14.39
CA LEU A 237 10.24 20.30 14.11
C LEU A 237 9.63 19.71 15.37
N HIS A 238 8.54 20.31 15.84
CA HIS A 238 7.84 19.85 17.04
C HIS A 238 6.60 19.09 16.63
N ASN A 239 6.47 17.83 17.04
CA ASN A 239 5.30 16.99 16.79
C ASN A 239 4.83 17.12 15.32
N ALA A 240 5.76 16.98 14.39
CA ALA A 240 5.51 17.26 12.97
C ALA A 240 4.75 16.11 12.31
N VAL A 241 3.93 16.43 11.32
CA VAL A 241 3.42 15.41 10.39
C VAL A 241 4.45 15.16 9.32
N VAL A 242 4.85 13.91 9.17
CA VAL A 242 5.64 13.41 8.04
C VAL A 242 4.80 12.47 7.21
N GLN A 243 4.69 12.73 5.92
CA GLN A 243 4.17 11.79 4.96
C GLN A 243 5.33 10.99 4.40
N TYR A 244 5.38 9.71 4.76
CA TYR A 244 6.38 8.78 4.22
C TYR A 244 5.81 8.08 3.01
N SER A 245 6.61 7.99 1.94
CA SER A 245 6.22 7.27 0.73
C SER A 245 7.35 6.41 0.18
N GLU A 246 6.95 5.27 -0.40
CA GLU A 246 7.82 4.36 -1.15
C GLU A 246 7.13 3.92 -2.44
N ASP A 247 7.75 4.21 -3.57
CA ASP A 247 7.33 3.75 -4.88
C ASP A 247 8.14 2.53 -5.27
N ARG A 248 7.48 1.40 -5.50
CA ARG A 248 8.13 0.11 -5.76
C ARG A 248 7.67 -0.50 -7.07
N VAL A 249 8.59 -1.22 -7.74
CA VAL A 249 8.31 -2.10 -8.87
C VAL A 249 9.03 -3.42 -8.68
N GLY A 250 8.39 -4.55 -8.98
CA GLY A 250 9.03 -5.82 -8.73
C GLY A 250 8.25 -7.03 -9.23
N VAL A 251 8.80 -8.20 -8.93
CA VAL A 251 8.19 -9.49 -9.20
C VAL A 251 7.96 -10.25 -7.91
N GLN A 252 6.89 -11.02 -7.87
CA GLN A 252 6.54 -11.88 -6.74
C GLN A 252 6.21 -13.28 -7.23
N ILE A 253 6.53 -14.26 -6.41
CA ILE A 253 6.13 -15.66 -6.57
C ILE A 253 5.29 -16.02 -5.35
N GLY A 254 4.06 -16.45 -5.56
CA GLY A 254 3.14 -16.94 -4.54
C GLY A 254 3.00 -18.45 -4.63
N TYR A 255 3.15 -19.15 -3.50
CA TYR A 255 2.78 -20.54 -3.37
C TYR A 255 1.44 -20.65 -2.65
N ILE A 256 0.45 -21.24 -3.32
CA ILE A 256 -0.95 -21.34 -2.87
C ILE A 256 -1.44 -22.80 -2.78
N GLY A 257 -0.53 -23.77 -2.95
CA GLY A 257 -0.85 -25.20 -2.91
C GLY A 257 -1.18 -25.76 -1.51
N ILE A 258 -1.02 -24.97 -0.45
CA ILE A 258 -1.45 -25.32 0.90
C ILE A 258 -2.81 -24.69 1.16
N LYS A 259 -3.80 -25.52 1.51
CA LYS A 259 -5.13 -25.02 1.83
C LYS A 259 -5.06 -23.92 2.91
N HIS A 260 -5.75 -22.81 2.67
CA HIS A 260 -5.81 -21.64 3.56
C HIS A 260 -4.52 -20.84 3.73
N LEU A 261 -3.37 -21.27 3.19
CA LEU A 261 -2.10 -20.58 3.33
C LEU A 261 -1.56 -20.15 1.95
N LYS A 262 -1.21 -18.90 1.84
CA LYS A 262 -0.44 -18.35 0.72
C LYS A 262 0.88 -17.84 1.24
N LEU A 263 1.99 -18.29 0.65
CA LEU A 263 3.33 -17.80 0.93
C LEU A 263 3.81 -16.98 -0.27
N ILE A 264 4.41 -15.83 -0.02
CA ILE A 264 4.87 -14.92 -1.08
C ILE A 264 6.34 -14.61 -0.85
N ALA A 265 7.14 -14.71 -1.91
CA ALA A 265 8.48 -14.16 -1.97
C ALA A 265 8.57 -13.17 -3.13
N GLY A 266 9.24 -12.05 -2.93
CA GLY A 266 9.34 -11.01 -3.94
C GLY A 266 10.68 -10.30 -3.93
N ALA A 267 11.01 -9.68 -5.07
CA ALA A 267 12.17 -8.82 -5.21
C ALA A 267 11.89 -7.76 -6.27
N GLY A 268 12.60 -6.63 -6.16
CA GLY A 268 12.42 -5.53 -7.12
C GLY A 268 13.29 -4.34 -6.78
N ALA A 269 12.81 -3.17 -7.17
CA ALA A 269 13.46 -1.91 -6.85
C ALA A 269 12.44 -0.94 -6.24
N THR A 270 12.82 -0.30 -5.15
CA THR A 270 12.20 0.92 -4.64
C THR A 270 12.74 2.06 -5.49
N VAL A 271 11.87 2.69 -6.27
CA VAL A 271 12.24 3.73 -7.25
C VAL A 271 12.52 5.05 -6.55
N GLU A 272 11.69 5.39 -5.58
CA GLU A 272 11.83 6.59 -4.75
C GLU A 272 11.35 6.31 -3.33
N ARG A 273 12.04 6.87 -2.34
CA ARG A 273 11.57 7.03 -0.96
C ARG A 273 11.56 8.51 -0.63
N ASN A 274 10.52 8.94 0.07
CA ASN A 274 10.37 10.36 0.40
C ASN A 274 9.80 10.55 1.81
N PHE A 275 10.42 11.43 2.56
CA PHE A 275 9.92 11.97 3.82
C PHE A 275 9.45 13.40 3.56
N ASP A 276 8.15 13.61 3.46
CA ASP A 276 7.55 14.91 3.18
C ASP A 276 6.95 15.54 4.45
N PHE A 277 7.66 16.50 5.00
CA PHE A 277 7.17 17.39 6.06
C PHE A 277 6.43 18.55 5.44
N PHE A 278 5.33 18.30 4.77
CA PHE A 278 4.63 19.27 3.93
C PHE A 278 4.19 20.52 4.69
N ARG A 279 3.85 20.43 5.99
CA ARG A 279 3.53 21.60 6.83
C ARG A 279 4.73 22.48 7.11
N ALA A 280 5.94 21.94 7.03
CA ALA A 280 7.19 22.67 7.17
C ALA A 280 7.84 23.01 5.81
N SER A 281 7.20 22.65 4.69
CA SER A 281 7.72 22.83 3.33
C SER A 281 9.11 22.19 3.16
N GLN A 282 9.29 20.99 3.72
CA GLN A 282 10.52 20.22 3.60
C GLN A 282 10.21 18.82 3.07
N SER A 283 11.01 18.36 2.10
CA SER A 283 10.90 17.02 1.54
C SER A 283 12.31 16.45 1.37
N LYS A 284 12.50 15.20 1.77
CA LYS A 284 13.76 14.45 1.73
C LYS A 284 13.58 13.20 0.90
N ARG A 285 14.19 13.17 -0.28
CA ARG A 285 14.01 12.10 -1.26
C ARG A 285 15.32 11.36 -1.50
N THR A 286 15.21 10.06 -1.79
CA THR A 286 16.33 9.30 -2.31
C THR A 286 16.68 9.74 -3.74
N ASP A 287 17.95 9.62 -4.11
CA ASP A 287 18.47 10.01 -5.43
C ASP A 287 18.43 8.83 -6.41
N ASN A 288 18.69 7.63 -5.91
CA ASN A 288 18.82 6.43 -6.71
C ASN A 288 17.84 5.34 -6.27
N PRO A 289 17.34 4.51 -7.21
CA PRO A 289 16.57 3.33 -6.88
C PRO A 289 17.38 2.35 -6.01
N ALA A 290 16.74 1.70 -5.05
CA ALA A 290 17.33 0.68 -4.19
C ALA A 290 16.67 -0.69 -4.44
N PRO A 291 17.43 -1.80 -4.49
CA PRO A 291 16.82 -3.13 -4.50
C PRO A 291 16.01 -3.37 -3.24
N TYR A 292 14.99 -4.23 -3.34
CA TYR A 292 14.30 -4.73 -2.16
C TYR A 292 14.07 -6.24 -2.23
N LEU A 293 13.90 -6.86 -1.07
CA LEU A 293 13.45 -8.23 -0.90
C LEU A 293 12.21 -8.24 -0.01
N ARG A 294 11.24 -9.12 -0.32
CA ARG A 294 9.97 -9.26 0.40
C ARG A 294 9.66 -10.71 0.69
N ILE A 295 9.11 -10.95 1.87
CA ILE A 295 8.45 -12.20 2.25
C ILE A 295 7.11 -11.85 2.87
N ALA A 296 6.05 -12.58 2.49
CA ALA A 296 4.74 -12.41 3.09
C ALA A 296 4.02 -13.75 3.23
N ALA A 297 3.06 -13.80 4.15
CA ALA A 297 2.18 -14.94 4.36
C ALA A 297 0.75 -14.45 4.60
N GLU A 298 -0.22 -15.12 3.96
CA GLU A 298 -1.65 -14.89 4.15
C GLU A 298 -2.32 -16.19 4.59
N LEU A 299 -3.15 -16.13 5.62
CA LEU A 299 -3.98 -17.24 6.11
C LEU A 299 -5.45 -16.84 6.00
N LYS A 300 -6.25 -17.68 5.32
CA LYS A 300 -7.69 -17.45 5.09
C LYS A 300 -8.50 -18.64 5.60
N PHE A 301 -9.51 -18.38 6.46
CA PHE A 301 -10.39 -19.41 7.02
C PHE A 301 -11.87 -19.10 6.75
#